data_e6619521e2f62923d3636d12f9171060
#
_entry.id   e6619521e2f62923d3636d12f9171060
#
_cell.length_a   1.000
_cell.length_b   1.000
_cell.length_c   1.000
_cell.angle_alpha   90.00
_cell.angle_beta   90.00
_cell.angle_gamma   90.00
#
_symmetry.space_group_name_H-M   'P 1'
#
loop_
_entity.id
_entity.type
_entity.pdbx_description
1 polymer ?
#
loop_
_entity_poly.entity_id
_entity_poly.type
_entity_poly.pdbx_seq_one_letter_code
_entity_poly.pdbx_strand_id
1 'polypeptide(L)'
;FAALMNARAEEIGAHNTNFVTPNGLHDPEHYTTAYDLALIAAEAMKNPDFRKIVGSTYHKTTTGSVIRYMKNKNKILWQYEGGCGVKTGFTKAAGRCLVFAAERDGMTLIGAVLSCPDMFNVAKAMLDYGFASFRTEKIISAGQSITRIRVSGGTKTALAAEAKDDIIIPVRIGESADIRTEVETRSGMNAPVEKGEDVGVIRVLMDGKLVGETRLLAAEDSLSLKFGQYLRKLLSGWAA
;
A
#
# COMPACT_ATOMS: atom_id res chain seq x y z
N PHE A 1 -26.15 1.09 0.43
CA PHE A 1 -24.81 0.47 0.31
C PHE A 1 -24.07 0.99 -0.92
N ALA A 2 -24.74 1.10 -2.11
CA ALA A 2 -24.12 1.63 -3.33
C ALA A 2 -23.52 3.04 -3.14
N ALA A 3 -24.18 3.92 -2.40
CA ALA A 3 -23.65 5.25 -2.07
C ALA A 3 -22.30 5.19 -1.32
N LEU A 4 -22.13 4.23 -0.39
CA LEU A 4 -20.86 4.01 0.29
C LEU A 4 -19.77 3.47 -0.66
N MET A 5 -20.14 2.60 -1.60
CA MET A 5 -19.22 2.11 -2.63
C MET A 5 -18.74 3.26 -3.52
N ASN A 6 -19.66 4.15 -3.94
CA ASN A 6 -19.31 5.30 -4.77
C ASN A 6 -18.43 6.31 -4.01
N ALA A 7 -18.74 6.61 -2.75
CA ALA A 7 -17.92 7.48 -1.92
C ALA A 7 -16.48 6.91 -1.78
N ARG A 8 -16.36 5.59 -1.56
CA ARG A 8 -15.04 4.96 -1.47
C ARG A 8 -14.30 4.94 -2.81
N ALA A 9 -15.01 4.73 -3.93
CA ALA A 9 -14.41 4.80 -5.27
C ALA A 9 -13.83 6.19 -5.53
N GLU A 10 -14.58 7.25 -5.19
CA GLU A 10 -14.11 8.63 -5.31
C GLU A 10 -12.85 8.91 -4.46
N GLU A 11 -12.86 8.50 -3.18
CA GLU A 11 -11.71 8.66 -2.26
C GLU A 11 -10.41 8.04 -2.78
N ILE A 12 -10.48 6.91 -3.49
CA ILE A 12 -9.31 6.22 -4.04
C ILE A 12 -8.97 6.64 -5.46
N GLY A 13 -9.67 7.61 -6.04
CA GLY A 13 -9.40 8.15 -7.36
C GLY A 13 -10.06 7.40 -8.53
N ALA A 14 -11.04 6.53 -8.26
CA ALA A 14 -11.82 5.81 -9.28
C ALA A 14 -13.02 6.67 -9.76
N HIS A 15 -12.73 7.81 -10.38
CA HIS A 15 -13.70 8.87 -10.72
C HIS A 15 -14.63 8.53 -11.89
N ASN A 16 -14.36 7.48 -12.65
CA ASN A 16 -15.19 7.05 -13.79
C ASN A 16 -15.97 5.77 -13.45
N THR A 17 -16.40 5.65 -12.19
CA THR A 17 -17.12 4.50 -11.67
C THR A 17 -18.38 4.92 -10.97
N ASN A 18 -19.51 4.28 -11.30
CA ASN A 18 -20.77 4.43 -10.58
C ASN A 18 -21.39 3.08 -10.25
N PHE A 19 -21.50 2.76 -8.98
CA PHE A 19 -22.17 1.56 -8.49
C PHE A 19 -23.64 1.87 -8.20
N VAL A 20 -24.54 1.10 -8.82
CA VAL A 20 -25.99 1.13 -8.55
C VAL A 20 -26.38 -0.07 -7.70
N THR A 21 -25.79 -1.24 -7.98
CA THR A 21 -26.06 -2.47 -7.26
C THR A 21 -24.78 -3.04 -6.63
N PRO A 22 -24.83 -3.59 -5.41
CA PRO A 22 -23.64 -4.16 -4.74
C PRO A 22 -23.19 -5.49 -5.32
N ASN A 23 -24.07 -6.19 -6.03
CA ASN A 23 -23.84 -7.55 -6.56
C ASN A 23 -23.51 -7.56 -8.06
N GLY A 24 -23.50 -6.41 -8.74
CA GLY A 24 -23.15 -6.28 -10.14
C GLY A 24 -24.26 -6.73 -11.11
N LEU A 25 -25.53 -6.70 -10.70
CA LEU A 25 -26.65 -6.81 -11.63
C LEU A 25 -26.62 -5.61 -12.58
N HIS A 26 -26.96 -5.88 -13.85
CA HIS A 26 -26.95 -4.87 -14.89
C HIS A 26 -27.93 -3.74 -14.59
N ASP A 27 -27.43 -2.53 -14.70
CA ASP A 27 -28.19 -1.28 -14.71
C ASP A 27 -27.45 -0.35 -15.70
N PRO A 28 -28.16 0.47 -16.51
CA PRO A 28 -27.52 1.39 -17.45
C PRO A 28 -26.57 2.39 -16.78
N GLU A 29 -26.89 2.81 -15.55
CA GLU A 29 -26.06 3.72 -14.77
C GLU A 29 -24.94 3.02 -13.97
N HIS A 30 -24.82 1.68 -14.06
CA HIS A 30 -23.78 0.90 -13.41
C HIS A 30 -22.59 0.72 -14.36
N TYR A 31 -21.60 1.61 -14.25
CA TYR A 31 -20.44 1.63 -15.15
C TYR A 31 -19.12 1.77 -14.40
N THR A 32 -18.04 1.43 -15.07
CA THR A 32 -16.67 1.56 -14.59
C THR A 32 -15.69 1.55 -15.76
N THR A 33 -14.42 1.81 -15.47
CA THR A 33 -13.30 1.61 -16.42
C THR A 33 -12.36 0.50 -15.96
N ALA A 34 -11.53 -0.01 -16.87
CA ALA A 34 -10.50 -0.99 -16.51
C ALA A 34 -9.50 -0.40 -15.50
N TYR A 35 -9.16 0.87 -15.65
CA TYR A 35 -8.27 1.59 -14.73
C TYR A 35 -8.87 1.68 -13.33
N ASP A 36 -10.12 2.13 -13.21
CA ASP A 36 -10.80 2.27 -11.93
C ASP A 36 -10.95 0.92 -11.21
N LEU A 37 -11.29 -0.15 -11.95
CA LEU A 37 -11.34 -1.50 -11.36
C LEU A 37 -9.98 -1.97 -10.85
N ALA A 38 -8.89 -1.62 -11.54
CA ALA A 38 -7.54 -1.92 -11.06
C ALA A 38 -7.22 -1.15 -9.78
N LEU A 39 -7.59 0.14 -9.68
CA LEU A 39 -7.45 0.94 -8.45
C LEU A 39 -8.25 0.36 -7.29
N ILE A 40 -9.53 0.05 -7.53
CA ILE A 40 -10.42 -0.57 -6.52
C ILE A 40 -9.84 -1.90 -6.04
N ALA A 41 -9.33 -2.71 -6.95
CA ALA A 41 -8.71 -3.98 -6.59
C ALA A 41 -7.41 -3.78 -5.82
N ALA A 42 -6.57 -2.80 -6.19
CA ALA A 42 -5.34 -2.48 -5.48
C ALA A 42 -5.63 -2.08 -4.02
N GLU A 43 -6.65 -1.27 -3.81
CA GLU A 43 -7.09 -0.89 -2.46
C GLU A 43 -7.62 -2.10 -1.68
N ALA A 44 -8.51 -2.89 -2.30
CA ALA A 44 -9.10 -4.07 -1.66
C ALA A 44 -8.04 -5.14 -1.31
N MET A 45 -7.01 -5.31 -2.13
CA MET A 45 -5.91 -6.26 -1.90
C MET A 45 -4.99 -5.87 -0.74
N LYS A 46 -5.09 -4.66 -0.19
CA LYS A 46 -4.42 -4.28 1.07
C LYS A 46 -5.05 -4.99 2.28
N ASN A 47 -6.33 -5.38 2.18
CA ASN A 47 -7.02 -6.12 3.24
C ASN A 47 -6.62 -7.61 3.18
N PRO A 48 -6.01 -8.17 4.25
CA PRO A 48 -5.53 -9.56 4.26
C PRO A 48 -6.66 -10.59 4.13
N ASP A 49 -7.84 -10.32 4.67
CA ASP A 49 -8.98 -11.24 4.57
C ASP A 49 -9.52 -11.27 3.12
N PHE A 50 -9.64 -10.09 2.49
CA PHE A 50 -10.01 -10.01 1.08
C PHE A 50 -9.00 -10.79 0.21
N ARG A 51 -7.71 -10.54 0.39
CA ARG A 51 -6.63 -11.21 -0.33
C ARG A 51 -6.70 -12.74 -0.16
N LYS A 52 -6.91 -13.22 1.06
CA LYS A 52 -7.08 -14.64 1.36
C LYS A 52 -8.29 -15.26 0.64
N ILE A 53 -9.42 -14.55 0.63
CA ILE A 53 -10.67 -15.04 0.01
C ILE A 53 -10.51 -15.11 -1.51
N VAL A 54 -10.07 -14.04 -2.16
CA VAL A 54 -9.96 -13.98 -3.63
C VAL A 54 -8.85 -14.88 -4.18
N GLY A 55 -7.80 -15.14 -3.38
CA GLY A 55 -6.71 -16.06 -3.69
C GLY A 55 -7.05 -17.54 -3.49
N SER A 56 -8.19 -17.86 -2.86
CA SER A 56 -8.59 -19.24 -2.61
C SER A 56 -9.09 -19.92 -3.89
N THR A 57 -8.47 -21.06 -4.25
CA THR A 57 -8.87 -21.87 -5.42
C THR A 57 -10.11 -22.72 -5.14
N TYR A 58 -10.25 -23.22 -3.91
CA TYR A 58 -11.35 -24.04 -3.43
C TYR A 58 -11.81 -23.59 -2.07
N HIS A 59 -13.12 -23.67 -1.83
CA HIS A 59 -13.70 -23.47 -0.51
C HIS A 59 -14.77 -24.52 -0.23
N LYS A 60 -14.71 -25.09 0.99
CA LYS A 60 -15.73 -25.99 1.51
C LYS A 60 -16.55 -25.24 2.54
N THR A 61 -17.87 -25.22 2.37
CA THR A 61 -18.78 -24.66 3.38
C THR A 61 -19.78 -25.72 3.80
N THR A 62 -20.22 -25.65 5.05
CA THR A 62 -21.24 -26.55 5.64
C THR A 62 -22.35 -25.70 6.21
N THR A 63 -23.58 -25.94 5.77
CA THR A 63 -24.78 -25.29 6.30
C THR A 63 -25.78 -26.38 6.69
N GLY A 64 -25.91 -26.60 7.98
CA GLY A 64 -26.65 -27.78 8.50
C GLY A 64 -25.98 -29.07 8.02
N SER A 65 -26.75 -29.97 7.38
CA SER A 65 -26.25 -31.21 6.80
C SER A 65 -25.69 -31.08 5.37
N VAL A 66 -25.77 -29.88 4.76
CA VAL A 66 -25.36 -29.67 3.35
C VAL A 66 -23.91 -29.21 3.30
N ILE A 67 -23.08 -30.02 2.64
CA ILE A 67 -21.69 -29.69 2.33
C ILE A 67 -21.62 -29.20 0.87
N ARG A 68 -21.02 -28.04 0.67
CA ARG A 68 -20.78 -27.47 -0.66
C ARG A 68 -19.30 -27.30 -0.91
N TYR A 69 -18.84 -27.76 -2.07
CA TYR A 69 -17.48 -27.52 -2.56
C TYR A 69 -17.55 -26.49 -3.69
N MET A 70 -16.89 -25.37 -3.49
CA MET A 70 -16.86 -24.28 -4.45
C MET A 70 -15.46 -24.17 -5.06
N LYS A 71 -15.39 -24.12 -6.39
CA LYS A 71 -14.15 -23.85 -7.12
C LYS A 71 -14.18 -22.41 -7.62
N ASN A 72 -13.10 -21.66 -7.38
CA ASN A 72 -12.97 -20.32 -7.92
C ASN A 72 -12.95 -20.39 -9.46
N LYS A 73 -13.63 -19.46 -10.13
CA LYS A 73 -13.68 -19.39 -11.61
C LYS A 73 -12.50 -18.65 -12.21
N ASN A 74 -11.72 -17.94 -11.37
CA ASN A 74 -10.53 -17.19 -11.82
C ASN A 74 -9.37 -18.15 -12.10
N LYS A 75 -9.12 -18.45 -13.37
CA LYS A 75 -8.07 -19.38 -13.78
C LYS A 75 -6.66 -18.85 -13.54
N ILE A 76 -6.45 -17.54 -13.34
CA ILE A 76 -5.13 -16.98 -13.02
C ILE A 76 -4.54 -17.64 -11.79
N LEU A 77 -5.38 -18.00 -10.80
CA LEU A 77 -4.95 -18.65 -9.56
C LEU A 77 -4.18 -19.98 -9.74
N TRP A 78 -4.34 -20.67 -10.87
CA TRP A 78 -3.65 -21.95 -11.12
C TRP A 78 -3.03 -22.07 -12.52
N GLN A 79 -3.25 -21.07 -13.39
CA GLN A 79 -2.65 -21.04 -14.73
C GLN A 79 -1.52 -20.03 -14.85
N TYR A 80 -1.27 -19.25 -13.80
CA TYR A 80 -0.21 -18.24 -13.80
C TYR A 80 0.58 -18.31 -12.50
N GLU A 81 1.90 -18.36 -12.62
CA GLU A 81 2.78 -18.39 -11.47
C GLU A 81 2.66 -17.10 -10.66
N GLY A 82 2.45 -17.25 -9.34
CA GLY A 82 2.17 -16.11 -8.46
C GLY A 82 0.74 -15.57 -8.53
N GLY A 83 -0.15 -16.18 -9.33
CA GLY A 83 -1.56 -15.76 -9.43
C GLY A 83 -2.26 -15.73 -8.06
N CYS A 84 -2.75 -14.54 -7.63
CA CYS A 84 -3.30 -14.32 -6.29
C CYS A 84 -4.70 -13.66 -6.25
N GLY A 85 -5.33 -13.43 -7.39
CA GLY A 85 -6.69 -12.86 -7.44
C GLY A 85 -7.12 -12.45 -8.85
N VAL A 86 -8.21 -11.74 -9.02
CA VAL A 86 -9.15 -11.21 -8.03
C VAL A 86 -10.56 -11.72 -8.34
N LYS A 87 -11.22 -11.28 -9.45
CA LYS A 87 -12.63 -11.59 -9.72
C LYS A 87 -12.95 -11.64 -11.19
N THR A 88 -13.73 -12.66 -11.56
CA THR A 88 -14.37 -12.75 -12.89
C THR A 88 -15.75 -12.12 -12.86
N GLY A 89 -16.18 -11.51 -13.96
CA GLY A 89 -17.51 -10.98 -14.16
C GLY A 89 -18.07 -11.34 -15.54
N PHE A 90 -19.40 -11.45 -15.63
CA PHE A 90 -20.08 -11.61 -16.89
C PHE A 90 -21.52 -11.11 -16.78
N THR A 91 -21.92 -10.24 -17.70
CA THR A 91 -23.32 -9.98 -18.06
C THR A 91 -23.42 -9.98 -19.60
N LYS A 92 -24.64 -10.08 -20.14
CA LYS A 92 -24.82 -9.98 -21.61
C LYS A 92 -24.35 -8.62 -22.15
N ALA A 93 -24.55 -7.55 -21.37
CA ALA A 93 -24.16 -6.19 -21.76
C ALA A 93 -22.66 -5.96 -21.63
N ALA A 94 -22.04 -6.37 -20.51
CA ALA A 94 -20.63 -6.12 -20.23
C ALA A 94 -19.67 -7.11 -20.91
N GLY A 95 -20.16 -8.26 -21.39
CA GLY A 95 -19.29 -9.33 -21.86
C GLY A 95 -18.49 -10.00 -20.75
N ARG A 96 -17.41 -10.67 -21.10
CA ARG A 96 -16.50 -11.30 -20.13
C ARG A 96 -15.51 -10.28 -19.58
N CYS A 97 -15.46 -10.17 -18.26
CA CYS A 97 -14.57 -9.25 -17.57
C CYS A 97 -13.73 -10.00 -16.54
N LEU A 98 -12.51 -9.53 -16.32
CA LEU A 98 -11.60 -10.11 -15.33
C LEU A 98 -10.79 -8.99 -14.69
N VAL A 99 -10.82 -8.94 -13.37
CA VAL A 99 -9.79 -8.28 -12.57
C VAL A 99 -8.83 -9.38 -12.10
N PHE A 100 -7.55 -9.21 -12.36
CA PHE A 100 -6.52 -10.22 -12.09
C PHE A 100 -5.39 -9.62 -11.25
N ALA A 101 -4.71 -10.49 -10.50
CA ALA A 101 -3.53 -10.14 -9.74
C ALA A 101 -2.55 -11.29 -9.70
N ALA A 102 -1.26 -10.96 -9.71
CA ALA A 102 -0.18 -11.90 -9.44
C ALA A 102 0.93 -11.23 -8.64
N GLU A 103 1.65 -12.01 -7.84
CA GLU A 103 2.77 -11.55 -7.03
C GLU A 103 4.00 -12.38 -7.33
N ARG A 104 5.14 -11.70 -7.58
CA ARG A 104 6.48 -12.27 -7.72
C ARG A 104 7.50 -11.33 -7.10
N ASP A 105 8.46 -11.89 -6.40
CA ASP A 105 9.60 -11.13 -5.84
C ASP A 105 9.19 -9.87 -5.03
N GLY A 106 8.08 -9.98 -4.27
CA GLY A 106 7.54 -8.89 -3.47
C GLY A 106 6.78 -7.82 -4.26
N MET A 107 6.65 -7.96 -5.60
CA MET A 107 5.84 -7.09 -6.44
C MET A 107 4.49 -7.72 -6.75
N THR A 108 3.41 -7.02 -6.43
CA THR A 108 2.06 -7.40 -6.82
C THR A 108 1.61 -6.55 -8.02
N LEU A 109 1.33 -7.21 -9.14
CA LEU A 109 0.70 -6.58 -10.30
C LEU A 109 -0.79 -6.84 -10.30
N ILE A 110 -1.57 -5.80 -10.56
CA ILE A 110 -3.03 -5.85 -10.62
C ILE A 110 -3.48 -5.21 -11.93
N GLY A 111 -4.41 -5.86 -12.60
CA GLY A 111 -4.96 -5.35 -13.85
C GLY A 111 -6.42 -5.75 -14.05
N ALA A 112 -7.05 -5.13 -15.03
CA ALA A 112 -8.42 -5.43 -15.42
C ALA A 112 -8.57 -5.46 -16.93
N VAL A 113 -9.39 -6.39 -17.41
CA VAL A 113 -9.85 -6.44 -18.80
C VAL A 113 -11.37 -6.51 -18.83
N LEU A 114 -11.97 -5.70 -19.70
CA LEU A 114 -13.42 -5.59 -19.86
C LEU A 114 -13.82 -6.03 -21.26
N SER A 115 -15.00 -6.66 -21.38
CA SER A 115 -15.55 -7.17 -22.63
C SER A 115 -14.53 -7.97 -23.46
N CYS A 116 -13.74 -8.81 -22.80
CA CYS A 116 -12.64 -9.55 -23.39
C CYS A 116 -12.96 -11.06 -23.44
N PRO A 117 -13.28 -11.64 -24.63
CA PRO A 117 -13.58 -13.07 -24.75
C PRO A 117 -12.42 -13.97 -24.28
N ASP A 118 -11.18 -13.59 -24.58
CA ASP A 118 -9.96 -14.33 -24.21
C ASP A 118 -9.27 -13.72 -22.97
N MET A 119 -10.05 -13.30 -21.99
CA MET A 119 -9.61 -12.55 -20.81
C MET A 119 -8.43 -13.17 -20.06
N PHE A 120 -8.30 -14.50 -20.03
CA PHE A 120 -7.22 -15.16 -19.29
C PHE A 120 -5.88 -15.12 -20.02
N ASN A 121 -5.85 -15.29 -21.36
CA ASN A 121 -4.59 -15.18 -22.09
C ASN A 121 -4.12 -13.73 -22.19
N VAL A 122 -5.05 -12.80 -22.38
CA VAL A 122 -4.73 -11.36 -22.33
C VAL A 122 -4.18 -10.97 -20.95
N ALA A 123 -4.82 -11.41 -19.86
CA ALA A 123 -4.33 -11.15 -18.51
C ALA A 123 -2.92 -11.71 -18.27
N LYS A 124 -2.64 -12.93 -18.73
CA LYS A 124 -1.29 -13.52 -18.63
C LYS A 124 -0.26 -12.71 -19.39
N ALA A 125 -0.56 -12.31 -20.63
CA ALA A 125 0.34 -11.48 -21.43
C ALA A 125 0.61 -10.11 -20.78
N MET A 126 -0.41 -9.48 -20.18
CA MET A 126 -0.25 -8.24 -19.42
C MET A 126 0.63 -8.41 -18.17
N LEU A 127 0.46 -9.51 -17.44
CA LEU A 127 1.30 -9.83 -16.28
C LEU A 127 2.75 -10.12 -16.71
N ASP A 128 2.97 -10.88 -17.78
CA ASP A 128 4.29 -11.14 -18.33
C ASP A 128 4.99 -9.86 -18.75
N TYR A 129 4.28 -8.96 -19.43
CA TYR A 129 4.79 -7.63 -19.78
C TYR A 129 5.16 -6.82 -18.52
N GLY A 130 4.29 -6.82 -17.51
CA GLY A 130 4.53 -6.08 -16.27
C GLY A 130 5.77 -6.58 -15.52
N PHE A 131 5.88 -7.89 -15.30
CA PHE A 131 7.05 -8.47 -14.61
C PHE A 131 8.35 -8.39 -15.43
N ALA A 132 8.27 -8.37 -16.76
CA ALA A 132 9.43 -8.14 -17.61
C ALA A 132 9.87 -6.67 -17.65
N SER A 133 8.93 -5.73 -17.43
CA SER A 133 9.19 -4.29 -17.58
C SER A 133 9.51 -3.59 -16.26
N PHE A 134 9.13 -4.14 -15.12
CA PHE A 134 9.28 -3.51 -13.80
C PHE A 134 9.95 -4.44 -12.81
N ARG A 135 10.66 -3.84 -11.86
CA ARG A 135 11.18 -4.50 -10.66
C ARG A 135 10.88 -3.66 -9.43
N THR A 136 10.90 -4.27 -8.27
CA THR A 136 10.85 -3.53 -7.00
C THR A 136 12.23 -3.03 -6.62
N GLU A 137 12.29 -1.82 -6.09
CA GLU A 137 13.50 -1.24 -5.50
C GLU A 137 13.18 -0.72 -4.10
N LYS A 138 13.94 -1.19 -3.11
CA LYS A 138 13.80 -0.72 -1.73
C LYS A 138 14.62 0.55 -1.55
N ILE A 139 13.92 1.66 -1.37
CA ILE A 139 14.53 3.00 -1.21
C ILE A 139 14.85 3.28 0.26
N ILE A 140 13.96 2.89 1.15
CA ILE A 140 14.11 3.08 2.60
C ILE A 140 13.87 1.73 3.28
N SER A 141 14.69 1.41 4.28
CA SER A 141 14.49 0.24 5.12
C SER A 141 13.90 0.62 6.49
N ALA A 142 13.02 -0.20 7.02
CA ALA A 142 12.54 -0.07 8.39
C ALA A 142 13.73 -0.07 9.38
N GLY A 143 13.71 0.85 10.35
CA GLY A 143 14.83 1.05 11.29
C GLY A 143 16.03 1.82 10.71
N GLN A 144 15.99 2.21 9.44
CA GLN A 144 17.04 3.04 8.85
C GLN A 144 17.05 4.43 9.51
N SER A 145 18.20 4.84 10.04
CA SER A 145 18.37 6.21 10.57
C SER A 145 18.41 7.21 9.41
N ILE A 146 17.45 8.11 9.40
CA ILE A 146 17.24 9.07 8.31
C ILE A 146 17.85 10.42 8.66
N THR A 147 17.57 10.92 9.87
CA THR A 147 18.01 12.24 10.30
C THR A 147 18.13 12.29 11.82
N ARG A 148 18.55 13.44 12.35
CA ARG A 148 18.57 13.71 13.80
C ARG A 148 17.63 14.87 14.12
N ILE A 149 16.81 14.69 15.15
CA ILE A 149 15.92 15.71 15.69
C ILE A 149 16.52 16.32 16.96
N ARG A 150 16.30 17.61 17.18
CA ARG A 150 16.69 18.31 18.42
C ARG A 150 15.61 18.14 19.47
N VAL A 151 16.03 17.87 20.71
CA VAL A 151 15.14 17.76 21.87
C VAL A 151 15.61 18.72 22.95
N SER A 152 14.73 19.62 23.38
CA SER A 152 15.02 20.59 24.46
C SER A 152 14.70 20.00 25.82
N GLY A 153 15.48 20.39 26.84
CA GLY A 153 15.21 20.00 28.24
C GLY A 153 15.43 18.51 28.55
N GLY A 154 16.05 17.76 27.62
CA GLY A 154 16.25 16.33 27.75
C GLY A 154 17.67 15.92 28.17
N THR A 155 17.80 14.67 28.63
CA THR A 155 19.08 14.02 28.91
C THR A 155 19.92 13.88 27.63
N LYS A 156 19.25 13.73 26.47
CA LYS A 156 19.85 13.82 25.15
C LYS A 156 19.29 15.03 24.41
N THR A 157 20.17 15.80 23.79
CA THR A 157 19.81 17.02 23.06
C THR A 157 19.47 16.76 21.60
N ALA A 158 19.79 15.57 21.10
CA ALA A 158 19.45 15.12 19.75
C ALA A 158 19.24 13.61 19.75
N LEU A 159 18.19 13.15 19.05
CA LEU A 159 17.85 11.76 18.86
C LEU A 159 17.92 11.41 17.38
N ALA A 160 18.28 10.18 17.04
CA ALA A 160 18.10 9.66 15.69
C ALA A 160 16.60 9.46 15.42
N ALA A 161 16.17 9.80 14.21
CA ALA A 161 14.85 9.53 13.69
C ALA A 161 14.97 8.40 12.66
N GLU A 162 14.29 7.28 12.92
CA GLU A 162 14.34 6.08 12.12
C GLU A 162 13.04 5.86 11.35
N ALA A 163 13.13 5.35 10.13
CA ALA A 163 11.96 4.99 9.34
C ALA A 163 11.19 3.85 10.02
N LYS A 164 9.87 4.00 10.14
CA LYS A 164 9.00 2.98 10.75
C LYS A 164 8.89 1.75 9.87
N ASP A 165 8.66 1.94 8.57
CA ASP A 165 8.37 0.88 7.62
C ASP A 165 9.30 0.97 6.40
N ASP A 166 9.43 -0.15 5.65
CA ASP A 166 10.09 -0.14 4.35
C ASP A 166 9.32 0.74 3.36
N ILE A 167 10.04 1.47 2.50
CA ILE A 167 9.46 2.05 1.29
C ILE A 167 10.07 1.30 0.10
N ILE A 168 9.22 0.54 -0.59
CA ILE A 168 9.55 -0.25 -1.77
C ILE A 168 8.70 0.29 -2.92
N ILE A 169 9.34 0.66 -4.03
CA ILE A 169 8.66 1.24 -5.19
C ILE A 169 8.91 0.39 -6.44
N PRO A 170 7.96 0.33 -7.38
CA PRO A 170 8.22 -0.25 -8.69
C PRO A 170 9.03 0.73 -9.55
N VAL A 171 10.12 0.24 -10.14
CA VAL A 171 10.93 0.99 -11.10
C VAL A 171 10.96 0.27 -12.43
N ARG A 172 10.98 1.02 -13.54
CA ARG A 172 11.04 0.45 -14.86
C ARG A 172 12.46 -0.02 -15.19
N ILE A 173 12.57 -1.23 -15.72
CA ILE A 173 13.87 -1.83 -16.07
C ILE A 173 14.44 -1.10 -17.29
N GLY A 174 15.69 -0.64 -17.19
CA GLY A 174 16.40 0.06 -18.28
C GLY A 174 16.10 1.57 -18.37
N GLU A 175 15.27 2.12 -17.50
CA GLU A 175 15.04 3.56 -17.40
C GLU A 175 15.61 4.11 -16.08
N SER A 176 16.13 5.34 -16.12
CA SER A 176 16.54 6.09 -14.91
C SER A 176 15.38 6.96 -14.47
N ALA A 177 14.84 6.71 -13.28
CA ALA A 177 13.86 7.58 -12.64
C ALA A 177 14.56 8.61 -11.74
N ASP A 178 14.06 9.84 -11.68
CA ASP A 178 14.51 10.84 -10.71
C ASP A 178 13.87 10.56 -9.36
N ILE A 179 14.59 9.81 -8.51
CA ILE A 179 14.11 9.45 -7.17
C ILE A 179 14.68 10.42 -6.15
N ARG A 180 13.80 11.11 -5.42
CA ARG A 180 14.15 12.06 -4.36
C ARG A 180 13.43 11.69 -3.06
N THR A 181 14.07 12.04 -1.93
CA THR A 181 13.48 11.91 -0.61
C THR A 181 13.27 13.28 0.02
N GLU A 182 12.11 13.48 0.62
CA GLU A 182 11.77 14.66 1.41
C GLU A 182 11.55 14.24 2.85
N VAL A 183 12.19 14.96 3.77
CA VAL A 183 12.12 14.68 5.22
C VAL A 183 11.49 15.87 5.91
N GLU A 184 10.39 15.61 6.60
CA GLU A 184 9.70 16.59 7.42
C GLU A 184 9.72 16.10 8.87
N THR A 185 10.34 16.89 9.78
CA THR A 185 10.43 16.55 11.20
C THR A 185 9.62 17.52 12.03
N ARG A 186 9.10 17.04 13.16
CA ARG A 186 8.47 17.94 14.15
C ARG A 186 9.51 18.89 14.71
N SER A 187 9.22 20.19 14.63
CA SER A 187 10.04 21.23 15.24
C SER A 187 9.66 21.43 16.71
N GLY A 188 10.64 21.90 17.53
CA GLY A 188 10.39 22.32 18.92
C GLY A 188 10.05 21.17 19.87
N MET A 189 10.59 19.98 19.66
CA MET A 189 10.36 18.86 20.57
C MET A 189 11.01 19.11 21.95
N ASN A 190 10.25 18.83 23.00
CA ASN A 190 10.68 18.93 24.40
C ASN A 190 10.67 17.54 25.03
N ALA A 191 11.63 17.30 25.92
CA ALA A 191 11.64 16.08 26.72
C ALA A 191 10.45 16.06 27.72
N PRO A 192 9.91 14.88 28.09
CA PRO A 192 10.41 13.56 27.66
C PRO A 192 10.00 13.23 26.24
N VAL A 193 10.86 12.48 25.54
CA VAL A 193 10.56 11.84 24.25
C VAL A 193 10.82 10.35 24.44
N GLU A 194 9.86 9.51 24.10
CA GLU A 194 9.95 8.07 24.24
C GLU A 194 10.42 7.41 22.94
N LYS A 195 11.16 6.30 23.06
CA LYS A 195 11.49 5.47 21.91
C LYS A 195 10.23 5.01 21.19
N GLY A 196 10.19 5.18 19.86
CA GLY A 196 9.03 4.84 19.04
C GLY A 196 8.01 5.97 18.92
N GLU A 197 8.23 7.12 19.58
CA GLU A 197 7.38 8.30 19.38
C GLU A 197 7.51 8.84 17.95
N ASP A 198 6.37 9.23 17.36
CA ASP A 198 6.31 9.83 16.03
C ASP A 198 6.97 11.21 16.04
N VAL A 199 8.03 11.37 15.27
CA VAL A 199 8.85 12.60 15.22
C VAL A 199 8.88 13.22 13.83
N GLY A 200 8.18 12.65 12.84
CA GLY A 200 8.11 13.19 11.51
C GLY A 200 7.68 12.19 10.45
N VAL A 201 7.93 12.53 9.20
CA VAL A 201 7.61 11.71 8.03
C VAL A 201 8.75 11.81 7.01
N ILE A 202 9.01 10.72 6.30
CA ILE A 202 9.83 10.71 5.10
C ILE A 202 8.97 10.33 3.90
N ARG A 203 9.10 11.07 2.82
CA ARG A 203 8.41 10.85 1.55
C ARG A 203 9.42 10.52 0.46
N VAL A 204 9.03 9.62 -0.42
CA VAL A 204 9.79 9.29 -1.63
C VAL A 204 9.00 9.79 -2.83
N LEU A 205 9.63 10.62 -3.65
CA LEU A 205 9.08 11.11 -4.90
C LEU A 205 9.83 10.45 -6.06
N MET A 206 9.10 10.09 -7.10
CA MET A 206 9.63 9.60 -8.36
C MET A 206 9.09 10.49 -9.48
N ASP A 207 9.99 11.15 -10.22
CA ASP A 207 9.65 12.12 -11.24
C ASP A 207 8.67 13.22 -10.74
N GLY A 208 8.91 13.68 -9.49
CA GLY A 208 8.10 14.69 -8.81
C GLY A 208 6.75 14.23 -8.26
N LYS A 209 6.41 12.95 -8.40
CA LYS A 209 5.18 12.38 -7.84
C LYS A 209 5.47 11.59 -6.57
N LEU A 210 4.63 11.74 -5.55
CA LEU A 210 4.70 10.94 -4.33
C LEU A 210 4.40 9.46 -4.64
N VAL A 211 5.37 8.59 -4.35
CA VAL A 211 5.26 7.14 -4.58
C VAL A 211 5.34 6.31 -3.30
N GLY A 212 5.76 6.91 -2.18
CA GLY A 212 5.76 6.24 -0.89
C GLY A 212 6.04 7.21 0.26
N GLU A 213 5.50 6.89 1.43
CA GLU A 213 5.81 7.63 2.66
C GLU A 213 5.80 6.68 3.87
N THR A 214 6.59 7.00 4.89
CA THR A 214 6.53 6.34 6.19
C THR A 214 6.82 7.33 7.31
N ARG A 215 6.36 7.00 8.54
CA ARG A 215 6.63 7.79 9.73
C ARG A 215 8.09 7.66 10.14
N LEU A 216 8.60 8.71 10.77
CA LEU A 216 9.87 8.71 11.45
C LEU A 216 9.62 8.57 12.95
N LEU A 217 10.29 7.63 13.58
CA LEU A 217 10.16 7.33 15.01
C LEU A 217 11.47 7.67 15.72
N ALA A 218 11.36 8.13 16.98
CA ALA A 218 12.53 8.30 17.84
C ALA A 218 13.21 6.95 18.10
N ALA A 219 14.49 6.84 17.82
CA ALA A 219 15.27 5.61 17.98
C ALA A 219 15.49 5.23 19.44
N GLU A 220 15.44 6.21 20.35
CA GLU A 220 15.78 6.07 21.75
C GLU A 220 15.06 7.12 22.63
N ASP A 221 15.08 6.89 23.95
CA ASP A 221 14.46 7.80 24.90
C ASP A 221 15.34 9.04 25.16
N SER A 222 14.68 10.17 25.43
CA SER A 222 15.28 11.34 26.06
C SER A 222 14.43 11.80 27.26
N LEU A 223 14.85 11.45 28.45
CA LEU A 223 14.14 11.81 29.70
C LEU A 223 14.30 13.29 30.01
N SER A 224 13.31 13.89 30.67
CA SER A 224 13.41 15.26 31.16
C SER A 224 14.57 15.40 32.17
N LEU A 225 15.36 16.47 32.05
CA LEU A 225 16.39 16.79 33.01
C LEU A 225 15.76 17.16 34.37
N LYS A 226 16.24 16.54 35.45
CA LYS A 226 15.92 16.97 36.81
C LYS A 226 16.62 18.30 37.09
N PHE A 227 16.08 19.12 37.99
CA PHE A 227 16.58 20.47 38.30
C PHE A 227 18.10 20.51 38.55
N GLY A 228 18.64 19.60 39.36
CA GLY A 228 20.08 19.53 39.62
C GLY A 228 20.96 19.21 38.40
N GLN A 229 20.43 18.42 37.46
CA GLN A 229 21.11 18.12 36.18
C GLN A 229 21.08 19.34 35.24
N TYR A 230 19.97 20.07 35.24
CA TYR A 230 19.81 21.30 34.45
C TYR A 230 20.76 22.38 34.96
N LEU A 231 20.85 22.60 36.31
CA LEU A 231 21.76 23.55 36.91
C LEU A 231 23.23 23.21 36.59
N ARG A 232 23.62 21.94 36.71
CA ARG A 232 24.99 21.50 36.38
C ARG A 232 25.33 21.75 34.90
N LYS A 233 24.39 21.54 33.99
CA LYS A 233 24.57 21.80 32.55
C LYS A 233 24.73 23.29 32.24
N LEU A 234 23.99 24.17 32.96
CA LEU A 234 24.17 25.62 32.85
C LEU A 234 25.54 26.07 33.36
N LEU A 235 25.97 25.59 34.50
CA LEU A 235 27.26 25.95 35.07
C LEU A 235 28.46 25.46 34.27
N SER A 236 28.37 24.27 33.63
CA SER A 236 29.43 23.79 32.77
C SER A 236 29.54 24.54 31.42
N GLY A 237 28.44 25.15 30.96
CA GLY A 237 28.47 26.04 29.79
C GLY A 237 29.02 27.43 30.06
N TRP A 238 29.16 27.84 31.33
CA TRP A 238 29.76 29.11 31.71
C TRP A 238 31.29 28.98 31.98
N ALA A 239 31.80 27.76 32.13
CA ALA A 239 33.20 27.48 32.41
C ALA A 239 34.00 27.10 31.14
N ALA A 240 33.39 27.11 29.94
CA ALA A 240 33.99 26.88 28.63
C ALA A 240 33.96 28.18 27.79
#